data_5ccd6a9fc8296402d6e836c24a50ef4f
#
_entry.id   5ccd6a9fc8296402d6e836c24a50ef4f
#
_cell.length_a   1.000
_cell.length_b   1.000
_cell.length_c   1.000
_cell.angle_alpha   90.00
_cell.angle_beta   90.00
_cell.angle_gamma   90.00
#
_symmetry.space_group_name_H-M   'P 1'
#
loop_
_entity.id
_entity.type
_entity.pdbx_description
1 polymer ?
#
loop_
_entity_poly.entity_id
_entity_poly.type
_entity_poly.pdbx_seq_one_letter_code
_entity_poly.pdbx_strand_id
1 'polypeptide(L)'
;MESRRWILIPPAIWIACLLIIHILGAFMAPDTSEIPSECPENSNNCERLMMAVNASPEALHSAAMEWIGTQSRISIESEDATSSHTVFHSRWFMFPDDFFIETGCTENGTWIQIHSESRVGWGDMGVNQERIDQLIEHLTETEFDASEC
;
A
#
# COMPACT_ATOMS: atom_id res chain seq x y z
N MET A 1 -23.56 -0.70 41.46
CA MET A 1 -23.93 -0.55 40.01
C MET A 1 -22.99 0.41 39.24
N GLU A 2 -22.26 1.31 39.87
CA GLU A 2 -21.35 2.27 39.18
C GLU A 2 -20.09 1.63 38.60
N SER A 3 -19.47 0.65 39.27
CA SER A 3 -18.21 0.04 38.80
C SER A 3 -18.31 -0.69 37.44
N ARG A 4 -19.48 -1.20 37.08
CA ARG A 4 -19.71 -1.84 35.78
C ARG A 4 -19.71 -0.90 34.58
N ARG A 5 -20.04 0.37 34.78
CA ARG A 5 -20.07 1.39 33.70
C ARG A 5 -18.66 1.74 33.21
N TRP A 6 -17.67 1.77 34.12
CA TRP A 6 -16.27 2.11 33.78
C TRP A 6 -15.58 1.05 32.90
N ILE A 7 -16.00 -0.22 33.01
CA ILE A 7 -15.43 -1.32 32.21
C ILE A 7 -15.80 -1.17 30.71
N LEU A 8 -16.93 -0.55 30.39
CA LEU A 8 -17.38 -0.36 29.01
C LEU A 8 -16.79 0.87 28.30
N ILE A 9 -16.15 1.79 29.03
CA ILE A 9 -15.58 3.00 28.46
C ILE A 9 -14.42 2.71 27.49
N PRO A 10 -13.41 1.89 27.82
CA PRO A 10 -12.30 1.61 26.92
C PRO A 10 -12.75 0.98 25.58
N PRO A 11 -13.57 -0.06 25.55
CA PRO A 11 -14.05 -0.62 24.28
C PRO A 11 -14.94 0.36 23.49
N ALA A 12 -15.73 1.20 24.16
CA ALA A 12 -16.54 2.20 23.48
C ALA A 12 -15.67 3.30 22.82
N ILE A 13 -14.62 3.75 23.49
CA ILE A 13 -13.65 4.69 22.92
C ILE A 13 -12.94 4.06 21.73
N TRP A 14 -12.49 2.82 21.85
CA TRP A 14 -11.82 2.12 20.75
C TRP A 14 -12.73 1.98 19.52
N ILE A 15 -13.98 1.57 19.70
CA ILE A 15 -14.97 1.52 18.61
C ILE A 15 -15.19 2.90 17.98
N ALA A 16 -15.31 3.95 18.80
CA ALA A 16 -15.43 5.32 18.27
C ALA A 16 -14.22 5.74 17.45
N CYS A 17 -13.01 5.43 17.90
CA CYS A 17 -11.78 5.66 17.14
C CYS A 17 -11.79 4.92 15.80
N LEU A 18 -12.18 3.64 15.77
CA LEU A 18 -12.28 2.86 14.53
C LEU A 18 -13.26 3.50 13.55
N LEU A 19 -14.43 3.93 14.02
CA LEU A 19 -15.42 4.60 13.17
C LEU A 19 -14.91 5.92 12.61
N ILE A 20 -14.24 6.74 13.42
CA ILE A 20 -13.65 8.01 12.98
C ILE A 20 -12.58 7.76 11.92
N ILE A 21 -11.66 6.83 12.15
CA ILE A 21 -10.59 6.50 11.21
C ILE A 21 -11.18 5.98 9.90
N HIS A 22 -12.20 5.13 9.96
CA HIS A 22 -12.86 4.60 8.78
C HIS A 22 -13.54 5.70 7.95
N ILE A 23 -14.25 6.62 8.61
CA ILE A 23 -14.88 7.77 7.95
C ILE A 23 -13.81 8.69 7.33
N LEU A 24 -12.77 9.05 8.08
CA LEU A 24 -11.69 9.89 7.57
C LEU A 24 -10.96 9.21 6.41
N GLY A 25 -10.66 7.91 6.53
CA GLY A 25 -10.03 7.14 5.47
C GLY A 25 -10.86 7.09 4.17
N ALA A 26 -12.19 7.04 4.28
CA ALA A 26 -13.08 7.11 3.13
C ALA A 26 -13.09 8.51 2.48
N PHE A 27 -13.04 9.58 3.27
CA PHE A 27 -12.96 10.95 2.76
C PHE A 27 -11.61 11.30 2.14
N MET A 28 -10.54 10.65 2.59
CA MET A 28 -9.17 10.84 2.11
C MET A 28 -8.78 9.84 1.02
N ALA A 29 -9.70 8.97 0.61
CA ALA A 29 -9.44 8.03 -0.47
C ALA A 29 -9.12 8.78 -1.77
N PRO A 30 -8.15 8.32 -2.57
CA PRO A 30 -7.86 8.94 -3.85
C PRO A 30 -9.05 8.80 -4.81
N ASP A 31 -9.24 9.83 -5.64
CA ASP A 31 -10.34 9.86 -6.61
C ASP A 31 -10.11 8.88 -7.79
N THR A 32 -8.87 8.44 -7.99
CA THR A 32 -8.48 7.52 -9.06
C THR A 32 -7.59 6.41 -8.52
N SER A 33 -7.51 5.30 -9.26
CA SER A 33 -6.56 4.20 -9.00
C SER A 33 -5.24 4.36 -9.77
N GLU A 34 -5.01 5.53 -10.38
CA GLU A 34 -3.74 5.86 -11.02
C GLU A 34 -2.67 6.16 -9.96
N ILE A 35 -1.44 5.72 -10.23
CA ILE A 35 -0.32 5.96 -9.31
C ILE A 35 -0.03 7.46 -9.21
N PRO A 36 0.05 8.04 -8.00
CA PRO A 36 0.41 9.44 -7.81
C PRO A 36 1.79 9.76 -8.39
N SER A 37 1.95 10.94 -8.98
CA SER A 37 3.23 11.36 -9.60
C SER A 37 4.35 11.55 -8.59
N GLU A 38 4.03 11.96 -7.38
CA GLU A 38 4.99 12.24 -6.29
C GLU A 38 4.33 12.13 -4.92
N CYS A 39 5.13 11.99 -3.87
CA CYS A 39 4.67 12.15 -2.50
C CYS A 39 4.39 13.62 -2.20
N PRO A 40 3.41 13.94 -1.33
CA PRO A 40 3.18 15.30 -0.86
C PRO A 40 4.42 15.92 -0.22
N GLU A 41 4.66 17.21 -0.45
CA GLU A 41 5.80 17.92 0.14
C GLU A 41 5.82 17.77 1.67
N ASN A 42 6.98 17.43 2.21
CA ASN A 42 7.19 17.21 3.65
C ASN A 42 6.31 16.11 4.27
N SER A 43 5.83 15.17 3.47
CA SER A 43 5.12 13.99 3.97
C SER A 43 6.07 13.08 4.77
N ASN A 44 5.58 12.61 5.93
CA ASN A 44 6.25 11.59 6.73
C ASN A 44 5.50 10.26 6.72
N ASN A 45 4.54 10.11 5.82
CA ASN A 45 3.67 8.94 5.70
C ASN A 45 3.48 8.51 4.24
N CYS A 46 4.37 8.93 3.36
CA CYS A 46 4.41 8.54 1.97
C CYS A 46 5.82 8.10 1.59
N GLU A 47 5.91 7.01 0.87
CA GLU A 47 7.15 6.48 0.29
C GLU A 47 6.93 6.11 -1.17
N ARG A 48 7.94 6.35 -2.00
CA ARG A 48 7.90 6.07 -3.42
C ARG A 48 9.24 5.55 -3.92
N LEU A 49 9.17 4.51 -4.74
CA LEU A 49 10.35 3.91 -5.36
C LEU A 49 10.09 3.63 -6.84
N MET A 50 11.11 3.79 -7.65
CA MET A 50 11.16 3.31 -9.03
C MET A 50 12.47 2.56 -9.25
N MET A 51 12.39 1.37 -9.83
CA MET A 51 13.57 0.58 -10.15
C MET A 51 13.44 -0.15 -11.49
N ALA A 52 14.58 -0.46 -12.12
CA ALA A 52 14.65 -1.28 -13.32
C ALA A 52 14.79 -2.76 -12.93
N VAL A 53 14.07 -3.63 -13.66
CA VAL A 53 14.11 -5.08 -13.47
C VAL A 53 14.17 -5.77 -14.84
N ASN A 54 14.93 -6.86 -14.94
CA ASN A 54 15.01 -7.63 -16.17
C ASN A 54 13.90 -8.70 -16.19
N ALA A 55 12.69 -8.29 -16.57
CA ALA A 55 11.49 -9.12 -16.66
C ALA A 55 10.52 -8.48 -17.67
N SER A 56 9.44 -9.16 -18.07
CA SER A 56 8.34 -8.45 -18.74
C SER A 56 7.51 -7.64 -17.71
N PRO A 57 6.87 -6.52 -18.10
CA PRO A 57 6.02 -5.75 -17.20
C PRO A 57 4.94 -6.59 -16.53
N GLU A 58 4.28 -7.46 -17.29
CA GLU A 58 3.21 -8.32 -16.80
C GLU A 58 3.73 -9.37 -15.81
N ALA A 59 4.89 -9.99 -16.08
CA ALA A 59 5.50 -10.95 -15.16
C ALA A 59 5.93 -10.27 -13.85
N LEU A 60 6.49 -9.07 -13.95
CA LEU A 60 6.91 -8.28 -12.80
C LEU A 60 5.71 -7.85 -11.94
N HIS A 61 4.62 -7.38 -12.59
CA HIS A 61 3.39 -7.04 -11.90
C HIS A 61 2.74 -8.27 -11.25
N SER A 62 2.69 -9.40 -11.97
CA SER A 62 2.14 -10.66 -11.43
C SER A 62 2.88 -11.14 -10.18
N ALA A 63 4.22 -11.06 -10.16
CA ALA A 63 5.02 -11.41 -8.99
C ALA A 63 4.74 -10.45 -7.81
N ALA A 64 4.56 -9.15 -8.07
CA ALA A 64 4.17 -8.20 -7.05
C ALA A 64 2.77 -8.50 -6.48
N MET A 65 1.81 -8.88 -7.32
CA MET A 65 0.47 -9.29 -6.89
C MET A 65 0.47 -10.61 -6.11
N GLU A 66 1.37 -11.54 -6.44
CA GLU A 66 1.57 -12.76 -5.64
C GLU A 66 2.02 -12.41 -4.21
N TRP A 67 2.99 -11.50 -4.06
CA TRP A 67 3.39 -11.00 -2.75
C TRP A 67 2.23 -10.30 -2.02
N ILE A 68 1.46 -9.43 -2.69
CA ILE A 68 0.26 -8.80 -2.12
C ILE A 68 -0.71 -9.86 -1.62
N GLY A 69 -0.94 -10.94 -2.36
CA GLY A 69 -1.82 -12.05 -1.98
C GLY A 69 -1.39 -12.78 -0.70
N THR A 70 -0.14 -12.67 -0.29
CA THR A 70 0.35 -13.21 1.00
C THR A 70 0.04 -12.30 2.18
N GLN A 71 -0.32 -11.05 1.92
CA GLN A 71 -0.54 -10.05 2.95
C GLN A 71 -1.92 -10.18 3.60
N SER A 72 -2.04 -9.75 4.84
CA SER A 72 -3.30 -9.74 5.57
C SER A 72 -3.89 -8.34 5.66
N ARG A 73 -5.21 -8.26 5.78
CA ARG A 73 -5.96 -7.00 5.94
C ARG A 73 -5.76 -6.04 4.75
N ILE A 74 -5.86 -6.59 3.57
CA ILE A 74 -5.82 -5.86 2.30
C ILE A 74 -7.20 -5.79 1.65
N SER A 75 -7.39 -4.78 0.80
CA SER A 75 -8.49 -4.64 -0.15
C SER A 75 -7.89 -4.24 -1.49
N ILE A 76 -8.14 -5.01 -2.54
CA ILE A 76 -7.73 -4.66 -3.90
C ILE A 76 -8.82 -3.77 -4.48
N GLU A 77 -8.49 -2.52 -4.77
CA GLU A 77 -9.42 -1.52 -5.34
C GLU A 77 -9.46 -1.60 -6.86
N SER A 78 -8.30 -1.84 -7.49
CA SER A 78 -8.18 -2.10 -8.93
C SER A 78 -6.97 -2.97 -9.24
N GLU A 79 -7.06 -3.75 -10.32
CA GLU A 79 -5.99 -4.58 -10.84
C GLU A 79 -6.12 -4.71 -12.34
N ASP A 80 -5.04 -4.36 -13.06
CA ASP A 80 -4.85 -4.54 -14.48
C ASP A 80 -3.59 -5.39 -14.76
N ALA A 81 -3.26 -5.63 -15.99
CA ALA A 81 -2.09 -6.46 -16.37
C ALA A 81 -0.75 -5.88 -15.89
N THR A 82 -0.65 -4.57 -15.72
CA THR A 82 0.59 -3.85 -15.39
C THR A 82 0.43 -2.81 -14.29
N SER A 83 -0.75 -2.70 -13.69
CA SER A 83 -1.01 -1.73 -12.61
C SER A 83 -1.99 -2.26 -11.59
N SER A 84 -1.86 -1.81 -10.35
CA SER A 84 -2.80 -2.14 -9.27
C SER A 84 -2.83 -1.07 -8.20
N HIS A 85 -3.99 -0.97 -7.55
CA HIS A 85 -4.21 -0.19 -6.36
C HIS A 85 -4.76 -1.09 -5.26
N THR A 86 -4.03 -1.20 -4.16
CA THR A 86 -4.37 -2.01 -2.99
C THR A 86 -4.39 -1.13 -1.75
N VAL A 87 -5.35 -1.34 -0.87
CA VAL A 87 -5.40 -0.67 0.44
C VAL A 87 -4.99 -1.66 1.51
N PHE A 88 -3.97 -1.31 2.28
CA PHE A 88 -3.54 -2.03 3.46
C PHE A 88 -4.18 -1.42 4.70
N HIS A 89 -4.51 -2.23 5.70
CA HIS A 89 -5.08 -1.74 6.94
C HIS A 89 -4.21 -2.13 8.13
N SER A 90 -3.90 -1.16 8.99
CA SER A 90 -3.12 -1.41 10.19
C SER A 90 -3.83 -2.35 11.16
N ARG A 91 -3.04 -3.07 12.01
CA ARG A 91 -3.55 -4.18 12.83
C ARG A 91 -4.61 -3.79 13.86
N TRP A 92 -4.44 -2.65 14.51
CA TRP A 92 -5.24 -2.32 15.71
C TRP A 92 -6.32 -1.28 15.45
N PHE A 93 -6.05 -0.32 14.59
CA PHE A 93 -6.93 0.82 14.34
C PHE A 93 -7.46 0.87 12.91
N MET A 94 -7.04 -0.09 12.06
CA MET A 94 -7.50 -0.16 10.67
C MET A 94 -7.22 1.12 9.86
N PHE A 95 -6.09 1.80 10.15
CA PHE A 95 -5.64 2.92 9.33
C PHE A 95 -5.43 2.44 7.90
N PRO A 96 -6.07 3.07 6.93
CA PRO A 96 -5.91 2.70 5.52
C PRO A 96 -4.67 3.37 4.94
N ASP A 97 -3.83 2.55 4.29
CA ASP A 97 -2.68 2.98 3.51
C ASP A 97 -2.87 2.55 2.07
N ASP A 98 -2.82 3.49 1.13
CA ASP A 98 -2.84 3.21 -0.29
C ASP A 98 -1.50 2.65 -0.75
N PHE A 99 -1.55 1.65 -1.60
CA PHE A 99 -0.39 1.02 -2.19
C PHE A 99 -0.61 0.81 -3.69
N PHE A 100 0.13 1.57 -4.48
CA PHE A 100 0.03 1.53 -5.93
C PHE A 100 1.27 0.85 -6.51
N ILE A 101 1.05 0.04 -7.53
CA ILE A 101 2.10 -0.56 -8.35
C ILE A 101 1.79 -0.23 -9.80
N GLU A 102 2.81 0.14 -10.54
CA GLU A 102 2.78 0.27 -11.98
C GLU A 102 4.07 -0.29 -12.58
N THR A 103 3.94 -1.05 -13.65
CA THR A 103 5.07 -1.60 -14.41
C THR A 103 4.98 -1.19 -15.85
N GLY A 104 6.12 -1.01 -16.48
CA GLY A 104 6.15 -0.62 -17.89
C GLY A 104 7.51 -0.81 -18.53
N CYS A 105 7.57 -0.55 -19.84
CA CYS A 105 8.77 -0.62 -20.64
C CYS A 105 9.24 0.75 -21.09
N THR A 106 10.57 0.89 -21.21
CA THR A 106 11.24 1.97 -21.92
C THR A 106 12.33 1.39 -22.84
N GLU A 107 12.97 2.23 -23.62
CA GLU A 107 14.14 1.83 -24.44
C GLU A 107 15.30 1.26 -23.58
N ASN A 108 15.28 1.52 -22.27
CA ASN A 108 16.29 1.06 -21.31
C ASN A 108 15.89 -0.21 -20.53
N GLY A 109 14.74 -0.80 -20.84
CA GLY A 109 14.22 -2.01 -20.20
C GLY A 109 12.95 -1.79 -19.39
N THR A 110 12.57 -2.80 -18.65
CA THR A 110 11.37 -2.80 -17.80
C THR A 110 11.63 -2.07 -16.48
N TRP A 111 10.63 -1.37 -15.99
CA TRP A 111 10.64 -0.69 -14.71
C TRP A 111 9.39 -1.09 -13.90
N ILE A 112 9.54 -1.00 -12.58
CA ILE A 112 8.43 -0.99 -11.63
C ILE A 112 8.47 0.30 -10.83
N GLN A 113 7.32 0.89 -10.65
CA GLN A 113 7.10 2.05 -9.79
C GLN A 113 6.12 1.65 -8.68
N ILE A 114 6.47 1.99 -7.46
CA ILE A 114 5.70 1.68 -6.26
C ILE A 114 5.48 2.98 -5.50
N HIS A 115 4.25 3.18 -5.00
CA HIS A 115 3.90 4.31 -4.16
C HIS A 115 3.08 3.80 -2.99
N SER A 116 3.46 4.15 -1.77
CA SER A 116 2.75 3.77 -0.55
C SER A 116 2.51 5.01 0.31
N GLU A 117 1.25 5.27 0.66
CA GLU A 117 0.86 6.48 1.37
C GLU A 117 -0.29 6.20 2.35
N SER A 118 -0.17 6.70 3.59
CA SER A 118 -1.24 6.60 4.57
C SER A 118 -2.29 7.69 4.34
N ARG A 119 -3.57 7.31 4.19
CA ARG A 119 -4.69 8.26 4.04
C ARG A 119 -4.89 9.13 5.27
N VAL A 120 -4.61 8.61 6.46
CA VAL A 120 -4.90 9.26 7.74
C VAL A 120 -3.68 9.21 8.64
N GLY A 121 -3.32 10.35 9.21
CA GLY A 121 -2.21 10.48 10.15
C GLY A 121 -1.10 11.40 9.64
N TRP A 122 -0.21 11.80 10.53
CA TRP A 122 0.93 12.66 10.20
C TRP A 122 2.21 11.87 9.89
N GLY A 123 2.30 10.65 10.36
CA GLY A 123 3.47 9.78 10.15
C GLY A 123 3.08 8.33 10.37
N ASP A 124 3.72 7.46 9.62
CA ASP A 124 3.42 6.02 9.56
C ASP A 124 4.43 5.16 10.32
N MET A 125 5.40 5.78 11.04
CA MET A 125 6.51 5.10 11.72
C MET A 125 7.39 4.24 10.78
N GLY A 126 7.45 4.58 9.48
CA GLY A 126 8.21 3.85 8.48
C GLY A 126 7.50 2.60 7.91
N VAL A 127 6.21 2.43 8.18
CA VAL A 127 5.44 1.26 7.70
C VAL A 127 5.35 1.24 6.17
N ASN A 128 5.21 2.40 5.51
CA ASN A 128 5.18 2.48 4.06
C ASN A 128 6.54 2.11 3.44
N GLN A 129 7.63 2.58 4.03
CA GLN A 129 8.99 2.20 3.64
C GLN A 129 9.21 0.69 3.80
N GLU A 130 8.91 0.14 4.98
CA GLU A 130 9.07 -1.28 5.27
C GLU A 130 8.29 -2.15 4.28
N ARG A 131 7.09 -1.74 3.90
CA ARG A 131 6.25 -2.45 2.93
C ARG A 131 6.88 -2.48 1.54
N ILE A 132 7.43 -1.36 1.08
CA ILE A 132 8.16 -1.31 -0.19
C ILE A 132 9.40 -2.20 -0.12
N ASP A 133 10.18 -2.12 0.96
CA ASP A 133 11.40 -2.92 1.12
C ASP A 133 11.09 -4.43 1.08
N GLN A 134 10.01 -4.88 1.72
CA GLN A 134 9.57 -6.28 1.69
C GLN A 134 9.15 -6.74 0.29
N LEU A 135 8.44 -5.89 -0.47
CA LEU A 135 8.13 -6.20 -1.86
C LEU A 135 9.40 -6.29 -2.72
N ILE A 136 10.34 -5.37 -2.56
CA ILE A 136 11.61 -5.39 -3.31
C ILE A 136 12.42 -6.64 -2.97
N GLU A 137 12.48 -7.05 -1.71
CA GLU A 137 13.12 -8.30 -1.30
C GLU A 137 12.50 -9.49 -2.04
N HIS A 138 11.16 -9.61 -2.04
CA HIS A 138 10.44 -10.66 -2.76
C HIS A 138 10.75 -10.65 -4.26
N LEU A 139 10.70 -9.49 -4.91
CA LEU A 139 11.00 -9.36 -6.34
C LEU A 139 12.47 -9.68 -6.68
N THR A 140 13.38 -9.40 -5.76
CA THR A 140 14.81 -9.72 -5.94
C THR A 140 15.10 -11.22 -5.82
N GLU A 141 14.31 -11.93 -5.01
CA GLU A 141 14.40 -13.38 -4.84
C GLU A 141 13.64 -14.14 -5.93
N THR A 142 12.77 -13.48 -6.69
CA THR A 142 12.00 -14.09 -7.77
C THR A 142 12.87 -14.21 -9.03
N GLU A 143 12.92 -15.41 -9.62
CA GLU A 143 13.57 -15.64 -10.90
C GLU A 143 12.62 -15.26 -12.05
N PHE A 144 13.04 -14.32 -12.88
CA PHE A 144 12.30 -13.91 -14.07
C PHE A 144 12.99 -14.42 -15.33
N ASP A 145 12.19 -14.82 -16.31
CA ASP A 145 12.68 -15.02 -17.67
C ASP A 145 13.14 -13.68 -18.25
N ALA A 146 14.32 -13.64 -18.86
CA ALA A 146 14.81 -12.44 -19.52
C ALA A 146 13.82 -12.00 -20.60
N SER A 147 13.38 -10.77 -20.55
CA SER A 147 12.45 -10.19 -21.49
C SER A 147 13.05 -8.93 -22.12
N GLU A 148 12.91 -8.82 -23.43
CA GLU A 148 13.18 -7.59 -24.15
C GLU A 148 11.89 -6.73 -24.13
N CYS A 149 12.01 -5.52 -23.65
CA CYS A 149 10.96 -4.53 -23.81
C CYS A 149 10.84 -4.01 -25.25
#